data_00e7168460b92bc9316276b4f968e202
#
_entry.id   00e7168460b92bc9316276b4f968e202
#
_cell.length_a   1.000
_cell.length_b   1.000
_cell.length_c   1.000
_cell.angle_alpha   90.00
_cell.angle_beta   90.00
_cell.angle_gamma   90.00
#
_symmetry.space_group_name_H-M   'P 1'
#
loop_
_entity.id
_entity.type
_entity.pdbx_description
1 polymer ?
#
loop_
_entity_poly.entity_id
_entity_poly.type
_entity_poly.pdbx_seq_one_letter_code
_entity_poly.pdbx_strand_id
1 'polypeptide(L)'
;MHRHSKQRKLILEVLRQSKDHPSADWVYREVKREIPNISLGTVYRNLKLLQGAGEITEISCDGSEGRFDGNPHLHYHITCNKCGKIKDVDNIILHDIEEKVAASTGFKITNHCVGFSGICNECRHDTH
;
A
#
# COMPACT_ATOMS: atom_id res chain seq x y z
N MET A 1 -4.55 5.99 26.53
CA MET A 1 -3.54 6.55 25.67
C MET A 1 -2.54 5.48 25.19
N HIS A 2 -2.05 4.77 26.14
CA HIS A 2 -0.95 3.85 25.88
C HIS A 2 -1.34 2.63 25.08
N ARG A 3 -2.59 2.15 25.29
CA ARG A 3 -3.11 1.01 24.54
C ARG A 3 -3.16 1.29 23.03
N HIS A 4 -3.69 2.48 22.68
CA HIS A 4 -3.82 2.85 21.27
C HIS A 4 -2.44 3.05 20.63
N SER A 5 -1.49 3.56 21.38
CA SER A 5 -0.13 3.74 20.89
C SER A 5 0.56 2.41 20.59
N LYS A 6 0.35 1.43 21.46
CA LYS A 6 0.91 0.10 21.25
C LYS A 6 0.32 -0.58 20.04
N GLN A 7 -1.00 -0.48 19.87
CA GLN A 7 -1.69 -1.04 18.72
C GLN A 7 -1.17 -0.43 17.43
N ARG A 8 -1.08 0.90 17.40
CA ARG A 8 -0.63 1.62 16.21
C ARG A 8 0.81 1.28 15.87
N LYS A 9 1.67 1.22 16.87
CA LYS A 9 3.08 0.89 16.67
C LYS A 9 3.23 -0.51 16.08
N LEU A 10 2.49 -1.47 16.61
CA LEU A 10 2.57 -2.84 16.11
C LEU A 10 2.06 -2.95 14.69
N ILE A 11 0.96 -2.27 14.38
CA ILE A 11 0.42 -2.25 13.02
C ILE A 11 1.46 -1.71 12.05
N LEU A 12 2.13 -0.62 12.42
CA LEU A 12 3.15 -0.03 11.57
C LEU A 12 4.34 -0.97 11.38
N GLU A 13 4.76 -1.64 12.45
CA GLU A 13 5.86 -2.60 12.37
C GLU A 13 5.53 -3.76 11.45
N VAL A 14 4.32 -4.29 11.56
CA VAL A 14 3.88 -5.40 10.72
C VAL A 14 3.90 -4.99 9.24
N LEU A 15 3.42 -3.79 8.96
CA LEU A 15 3.43 -3.28 7.58
C LEU A 15 4.84 -3.10 7.04
N ARG A 16 5.74 -2.53 7.84
CA ARG A 16 7.10 -2.26 7.39
C ARG A 16 7.91 -3.51 7.16
N GLN A 17 7.57 -4.59 7.86
CA GLN A 17 8.24 -5.86 7.68
C GLN A 17 7.68 -6.66 6.51
N SER A 18 6.49 -6.32 6.05
CA SER A 18 5.88 -7.01 4.92
C SER A 18 6.45 -6.50 3.60
N LYS A 19 6.70 -7.41 2.67
CA LYS A 19 7.21 -7.07 1.34
C LYS A 19 6.11 -7.11 0.28
N ASP A 20 4.91 -7.52 0.65
CA ASP A 20 3.86 -7.85 -0.32
C ASP A 20 2.68 -6.87 -0.30
N HIS A 21 2.82 -5.72 0.36
CA HIS A 21 1.77 -4.69 0.43
C HIS A 21 0.43 -5.30 0.84
N PRO A 22 0.29 -5.66 2.11
CA PRO A 22 -0.85 -6.43 2.56
C PRO A 22 -2.13 -5.62 2.64
N SER A 23 -3.25 -6.35 2.63
CA SER A 23 -4.57 -5.77 2.93
C SER A 23 -4.74 -5.58 4.43
N ALA A 24 -5.79 -4.84 4.81
CA ALA A 24 -6.13 -4.66 6.22
C ALA A 24 -6.45 -5.98 6.90
N ASP A 25 -7.08 -6.92 6.19
CA ASP A 25 -7.38 -8.23 6.75
C ASP A 25 -6.12 -9.00 7.12
N TRP A 26 -5.12 -8.95 6.26
CA TRP A 26 -3.85 -9.60 6.54
C TRP A 26 -3.18 -8.96 7.77
N VAL A 27 -3.15 -7.64 7.82
CA VAL A 27 -2.57 -6.92 8.96
C VAL A 27 -3.29 -7.30 10.24
N TYR A 28 -4.62 -7.35 10.19
CA TYR A 28 -5.44 -7.74 11.34
C TYR A 28 -5.04 -9.13 11.85
N ARG A 29 -4.90 -10.10 10.95
CA ARG A 29 -4.53 -11.46 11.35
C ARG A 29 -3.16 -11.52 11.99
N GLU A 30 -2.21 -10.76 11.46
CA GLU A 30 -0.85 -10.74 12.02
C GLU A 30 -0.81 -10.05 13.38
N VAL A 31 -1.47 -8.92 13.52
CA VAL A 31 -1.49 -8.16 14.78
C VAL A 31 -2.24 -8.94 15.85
N LYS A 32 -3.26 -9.67 15.46
CA LYS A 32 -4.07 -10.44 16.41
C LYS A 32 -3.27 -11.52 17.13
N ARG A 33 -2.18 -11.97 16.53
CA ARG A 33 -1.31 -12.94 17.18
C ARG A 33 -0.71 -12.41 18.48
N GLU A 34 -0.43 -11.11 18.53
CA GLU A 34 0.14 -10.48 19.70
C GLU A 34 -0.88 -9.74 20.55
N ILE A 35 -1.96 -9.26 19.94
CA ILE A 35 -3.04 -8.57 20.62
C ILE A 35 -4.35 -9.31 20.30
N PRO A 36 -4.64 -10.40 21.02
CA PRO A 36 -5.79 -11.27 20.67
C PRO A 36 -7.15 -10.57 20.71
N ASN A 37 -7.27 -9.48 21.48
CA ASN A 37 -8.53 -8.78 21.64
C ASN A 37 -8.73 -7.66 20.64
N ILE A 38 -7.78 -7.42 19.73
CA ILE A 38 -7.92 -6.35 18.77
C ILE A 38 -9.04 -6.68 17.78
N SER A 39 -9.80 -5.66 17.39
CA SER A 39 -10.86 -5.84 16.40
C SER A 39 -10.39 -5.35 15.04
N LEU A 40 -11.05 -5.85 14.00
CA LEU A 40 -10.77 -5.40 12.63
C LEU A 40 -11.01 -3.90 12.49
N GLY A 41 -12.08 -3.39 13.13
CA GLY A 41 -12.36 -1.96 13.11
C GLY A 41 -11.24 -1.13 13.72
N THR A 42 -10.62 -1.63 14.78
CA THR A 42 -9.49 -0.94 15.41
C THR A 42 -8.30 -0.89 14.44
N VAL A 43 -8.06 -1.99 13.73
CA VAL A 43 -6.98 -2.02 12.74
C VAL A 43 -7.23 -0.99 11.65
N TYR A 44 -8.46 -0.94 11.11
CA TYR A 44 -8.81 0.04 10.07
C TYR A 44 -8.63 1.47 10.56
N ARG A 45 -9.09 1.77 11.78
CA ARG A 45 -8.94 3.12 12.32
C ARG A 45 -7.49 3.53 12.45
N ASN A 46 -6.64 2.61 12.92
CA ASN A 46 -5.22 2.90 13.05
C ASN A 46 -4.53 3.05 11.70
N LEU A 47 -4.92 2.24 10.71
CA LEU A 47 -4.39 2.39 9.36
C LEU A 47 -4.72 3.77 8.78
N LYS A 48 -5.95 4.24 8.99
CA LYS A 48 -6.34 5.57 8.52
C LYS A 48 -5.58 6.67 9.24
N LEU A 49 -5.33 6.53 10.53
CA LEU A 49 -4.54 7.50 11.28
C LEU A 49 -3.09 7.53 10.78
N LEU A 50 -2.51 6.38 10.54
CA LEU A 50 -1.14 6.30 10.03
C LEU A 50 -1.04 6.88 8.63
N GLN A 51 -2.05 6.64 7.79
CA GLN A 51 -2.12 7.21 6.45
C GLN A 51 -2.20 8.74 6.51
N GLY A 52 -3.05 9.25 7.39
CA GLY A 52 -3.19 10.69 7.56
C GLY A 52 -1.93 11.36 8.10
N ALA A 53 -1.13 10.62 8.86
CA ALA A 53 0.13 11.12 9.38
C ALA A 53 1.30 10.98 8.39
N GLY A 54 1.05 10.37 7.23
CA GLY A 54 2.09 10.19 6.23
C GLY A 54 3.03 9.03 6.51
N GLU A 55 2.69 8.18 7.49
CA GLU A 55 3.55 7.06 7.87
C GLU A 55 3.39 5.86 6.94
N ILE A 56 2.24 5.74 6.30
CA ILE A 56 1.97 4.66 5.34
C ILE A 56 1.19 5.23 4.16
N THR A 57 1.15 4.47 3.08
CA THR A 57 0.40 4.84 1.88
C THR A 57 -0.57 3.73 1.54
N GLU A 58 -1.77 4.10 1.12
CA GLU A 58 -2.73 3.13 0.60
C GLU A 58 -2.57 3.03 -0.90
N ILE A 59 -2.48 1.81 -1.40
CA ILE A 59 -2.31 1.55 -2.84
C ILE A 59 -3.66 1.12 -3.38
N SER A 60 -4.35 2.01 -4.08
CA SER A 60 -5.65 1.71 -4.65
C SER A 60 -5.94 2.69 -5.78
N CYS A 61 -5.27 2.49 -6.91
CA CYS A 61 -5.46 3.37 -8.06
C CYS A 61 -6.73 3.08 -8.82
N ASP A 62 -7.25 1.87 -8.72
CA ASP A 62 -8.36 1.39 -9.54
C ASP A 62 -9.65 1.16 -8.74
N GLY A 63 -9.66 1.52 -7.46
CA GLY A 63 -10.82 1.33 -6.60
C GLY A 63 -11.00 -0.07 -6.06
N SER A 64 -10.04 -0.96 -6.30
CA SER A 64 -10.09 -2.30 -5.74
C SER A 64 -9.78 -2.28 -4.25
N GLU A 65 -9.78 -3.46 -3.62
CA GLU A 65 -9.46 -3.58 -2.20
C GLU A 65 -8.13 -2.93 -1.88
N GLY A 66 -8.12 -2.09 -0.85
CA GLY A 66 -6.92 -1.34 -0.48
C GLY A 66 -5.78 -2.21 -0.01
N ARG A 67 -4.60 -1.91 -0.49
CA ARG A 67 -3.36 -2.49 -0.01
C ARG A 67 -2.54 -1.37 0.62
N PHE A 68 -1.69 -1.70 1.55
CA PHE A 68 -0.95 -0.71 2.31
C PHE A 68 0.55 -0.89 2.16
N ASP A 69 1.26 0.22 2.14
CA ASP A 69 2.71 0.24 2.05
C ASP A 69 3.26 1.03 3.24
N GLY A 70 4.06 0.37 4.05
CA GLY A 70 4.70 1.02 5.20
C GLY A 70 5.84 1.94 4.83
N ASN A 71 6.16 2.05 3.56
CA ASN A 71 7.22 2.91 3.05
C ASN A 71 6.58 4.08 2.29
N PRO A 72 6.51 5.26 2.88
CA PRO A 72 5.77 6.39 2.28
C PRO A 72 6.45 7.08 1.11
N HIS A 73 7.60 6.60 0.66
CA HIS A 73 8.27 7.18 -0.48
C HIS A 73 7.47 6.98 -1.75
N LEU A 74 7.49 7.99 -2.63
CA LEU A 74 6.81 7.87 -3.90
C LEU A 74 7.49 6.79 -4.75
N HIS A 75 6.71 5.80 -5.14
CA HIS A 75 7.19 4.79 -6.07
C HIS A 75 5.99 4.19 -6.79
N TYR A 76 6.26 3.54 -7.91
CA TYR A 76 5.22 2.92 -8.70
C TYR A 76 5.11 1.45 -8.33
N HIS A 77 4.01 0.84 -8.72
CA HIS A 77 3.73 -0.55 -8.37
C HIS A 77 3.34 -1.34 -9.60
N ILE A 78 3.57 -2.63 -9.57
CA ILE A 78 3.11 -3.54 -10.61
C ILE A 78 2.41 -4.73 -9.97
N THR A 79 1.25 -5.10 -10.53
CA THR A 79 0.43 -6.19 -10.01
C THR A 79 0.39 -7.33 -11.02
N CYS A 80 0.60 -8.55 -10.54
CA CYS A 80 0.45 -9.73 -11.38
C CYS A 80 -1.03 -10.08 -11.51
N ASN A 81 -1.50 -10.20 -12.75
CA ASN A 81 -2.90 -10.51 -13.03
C ASN A 81 -3.27 -11.93 -12.66
N LYS A 82 -2.31 -12.82 -12.53
CA LYS A 82 -2.58 -14.21 -12.20
C LYS A 82 -2.54 -14.50 -10.72
N CYS A 83 -1.49 -14.09 -10.02
CA CYS A 83 -1.33 -14.43 -8.62
C CYS A 83 -1.62 -13.29 -7.67
N GLY A 84 -1.81 -12.07 -8.18
CA GLY A 84 -2.12 -10.91 -7.35
C GLY A 84 -0.93 -10.29 -6.64
N LYS A 85 0.27 -10.80 -6.86
CA LYS A 85 1.46 -10.24 -6.23
C LYS A 85 1.66 -8.79 -6.66
N ILE A 86 2.04 -7.94 -5.70
CA ILE A 86 2.32 -6.54 -5.96
C ILE A 86 3.77 -6.24 -5.60
N LYS A 87 4.50 -5.66 -6.53
CA LYS A 87 5.88 -5.26 -6.30
C LYS A 87 6.07 -3.78 -6.56
N ASP A 88 7.04 -3.19 -5.86
CA ASP A 88 7.45 -1.82 -6.11
C ASP A 88 8.30 -1.74 -7.38
N VAL A 89 8.12 -0.63 -8.08
CA VAL A 89 8.96 -0.30 -9.23
C VAL A 89 9.80 0.90 -8.80
N ASP A 90 11.01 0.64 -8.33
CA ASP A 90 11.79 1.65 -7.61
C ASP A 90 12.64 2.54 -8.50
N ASN A 91 13.04 2.05 -9.65
CA ASN A 91 14.06 2.73 -10.45
C ASN A 91 13.51 3.52 -11.62
N ILE A 92 12.21 3.53 -11.80
CA ILE A 92 11.56 4.20 -12.92
C ILE A 92 10.52 5.15 -12.36
N ILE A 93 10.83 6.45 -12.34
CA ILE A 93 9.90 7.47 -11.87
C ILE A 93 9.82 8.55 -12.94
N LEU A 94 8.59 8.89 -13.31
CA LEU A 94 8.34 9.94 -14.30
C LEU A 94 8.22 11.26 -13.55
N HIS A 95 9.36 11.93 -13.36
CA HIS A 95 9.44 13.13 -12.51
C HIS A 95 8.63 14.30 -13.01
N ASP A 96 8.42 14.39 -14.32
CA ASP A 96 7.76 15.54 -14.91
C ASP A 96 6.31 15.27 -15.32
N ILE A 97 5.77 14.12 -14.96
CA ILE A 97 4.43 13.76 -15.39
C ILE A 97 3.37 14.69 -14.80
N GLU A 98 3.54 15.11 -13.55
CA GLU A 98 2.59 16.01 -12.92
C GLU A 98 2.57 17.36 -13.61
N GLU A 99 3.74 17.86 -13.98
CA GLU A 99 3.83 19.13 -14.68
C GLU A 99 3.15 19.05 -16.06
N LYS A 100 3.36 17.96 -16.76
CA LYS A 100 2.75 17.78 -18.08
C LYS A 100 1.24 17.71 -17.99
N VAL A 101 0.72 17.00 -17.01
CA VAL A 101 -0.73 16.87 -16.84
C VAL A 101 -1.32 18.21 -16.41
N ALA A 102 -0.64 18.91 -15.51
CA ALA A 102 -1.11 20.23 -15.07
C ALA A 102 -1.16 21.21 -16.26
N ALA A 103 -0.14 21.20 -17.10
CA ALA A 103 -0.09 22.08 -18.26
C ALA A 103 -1.19 21.76 -19.28
N SER A 104 -1.51 20.47 -19.43
CA SER A 104 -2.52 20.03 -20.38
C SER A 104 -3.95 20.29 -19.90
N THR A 105 -4.19 20.24 -18.60
CA THR A 105 -5.53 20.26 -18.04
C THR A 105 -5.87 21.52 -17.26
N GLY A 106 -4.85 22.28 -16.84
CA GLY A 106 -5.06 23.45 -16.00
C GLY A 106 -5.31 23.11 -14.53
N PHE A 107 -5.21 21.84 -14.16
CA PHE A 107 -5.39 21.43 -12.77
C PHE A 107 -4.14 21.68 -11.95
N LYS A 108 -4.34 21.97 -10.68
CA LYS A 108 -3.25 21.94 -9.70
C LYS A 108 -3.12 20.50 -9.24
N ILE A 109 -2.06 19.83 -9.65
CA ILE A 109 -1.87 18.41 -9.32
C ILE A 109 -1.26 18.29 -7.93
N THR A 110 -1.92 17.55 -7.05
CA THR A 110 -1.42 17.36 -5.68
C THR A 110 -0.65 16.05 -5.53
N ASN A 111 -1.01 15.04 -6.30
CA ASN A 111 -0.27 13.77 -6.32
C ASN A 111 -0.68 12.99 -7.56
N HIS A 112 -0.01 11.88 -7.78
CA HIS A 112 -0.40 10.95 -8.83
C HIS A 112 -0.11 9.52 -8.37
N CYS A 113 -0.74 8.58 -9.08
CA CYS A 113 -0.63 7.16 -8.78
C CYS A 113 -0.44 6.43 -10.10
N VAL A 114 0.62 5.64 -10.19
CA VAL A 114 0.87 4.84 -11.39
C VAL A 114 0.96 3.39 -11.00
N GLY A 115 0.09 2.58 -11.59
CA GLY A 115 0.10 1.15 -11.40
C GLY A 115 0.23 0.45 -12.74
N PHE A 116 1.00 -0.61 -12.76
CA PHE A 116 1.15 -1.44 -13.93
C PHE A 116 0.51 -2.80 -13.66
N SER A 117 0.02 -3.44 -14.70
CA SER A 117 -0.53 -4.78 -14.63
C SER A 117 0.22 -5.67 -15.61
N GLY A 118 0.45 -6.90 -15.19
CA GLY A 118 1.15 -7.81 -16.07
C GLY A 118 1.17 -9.21 -15.51
N ILE A 119 2.09 -10.03 -15.98
CA ILE A 119 2.27 -11.39 -15.52
C ILE A 119 3.65 -11.48 -14.90
N CYS A 120 3.72 -11.87 -13.62
CA CYS A 120 5.00 -11.91 -12.93
C CYS A 120 5.90 -13.02 -13.50
N ASN A 121 7.18 -12.95 -13.17
CA ASN A 121 8.17 -13.85 -13.72
C ASN A 121 7.81 -15.31 -13.44
N GLU A 122 7.35 -15.61 -12.24
CA GLU A 122 6.97 -16.97 -11.88
C GLU A 122 5.76 -17.46 -12.69
N CYS A 123 4.76 -16.60 -12.85
CA CYS A 123 3.56 -16.97 -13.61
C CYS A 123 3.82 -17.06 -15.10
N ARG A 124 4.79 -16.29 -15.61
CA ARG A 124 5.17 -16.37 -17.03
C ARG A 124 5.72 -17.72 -17.39
N HIS A 125 6.42 -18.35 -16.45
CA HIS A 125 7.03 -19.65 -16.68
C HIS A 125 6.09 -20.81 -16.37
N ASP A 126 4.90 -20.51 -15.89
CA ASP A 126 3.86 -21.49 -15.66
C ASP A 126 3.10 -21.64 -16.96
N THR A 127 3.31 -22.77 -17.63
CA THR A 127 2.77 -23.00 -18.97
C THR A 127 1.35 -23.56 -18.97
N HIS A 128 0.71 -23.58 -17.82
CA HIS A 128 -0.66 -24.09 -17.73
C HIS A 128 -1.69 -23.01 -17.42
#